data_dac14cd9d2776c31ca029091610026b1
#
_entry.id   dac14cd9d2776c31ca029091610026b1
#
_cell.length_a   1.000
_cell.length_b   1.000
_cell.length_c   1.000
_cell.angle_alpha   90.00
_cell.angle_beta   90.00
_cell.angle_gamma   90.00
#
_symmetry.space_group_name_H-M   'P 1'
#
loop_
_entity.id
_entity.type
_entity.pdbx_description
1 polymer ?
#
loop_
_entity_poly.entity_id
_entity_poly.type
_entity_poly.pdbx_seq_one_letter_code
_entity_poly.pdbx_strand_id
1 'polypeptide(L)' 'MNKEQIAIELTKIYLENKKGLNKMDVLLSYKYFLKQLEEKWI' A
#
# COMPACT_ATOMS: atom_id res chain seq x y z
N MET A 1 4.95 -13.36 7.00
CA MET A 1 4.68 -11.92 6.83
C MET A 1 3.26 -11.61 7.26
N ASN A 2 3.07 -10.47 7.91
CA ASN A 2 1.74 -10.03 8.26
C ASN A 2 1.17 -9.14 7.17
N LYS A 3 -0.11 -8.79 7.28
CA LYS A 3 -0.79 -7.97 6.28
C LYS A 3 -0.15 -6.60 6.11
N GLU A 4 0.29 -6.03 7.21
CA GLU A 4 0.92 -4.70 7.18
C GLU A 4 2.22 -4.73 6.39
N GLN A 5 3.00 -5.78 6.55
CA GLN A 5 4.24 -5.96 5.81
C GLN A 5 3.95 -6.07 4.31
N ILE A 6 2.96 -6.85 3.96
CA ILE A 6 2.56 -7.03 2.56
C ILE A 6 2.07 -5.72 1.97
N ALA A 7 1.27 -4.97 2.74
CA ALA A 7 0.77 -3.68 2.28
C ALA A 7 1.92 -2.70 2.02
N ILE A 8 2.94 -2.71 2.86
CA ILE A 8 4.12 -1.86 2.68
C ILE A 8 4.84 -2.22 1.39
N GLU A 9 5.02 -3.50 1.14
CA GLU A 9 5.68 -3.96 -0.07
C GLU A 9 4.93 -3.56 -1.33
N LEU A 10 3.61 -3.75 -1.32
CA LEU A 10 2.76 -3.38 -2.45
C LEU A 10 2.79 -1.87 -2.68
N THR A 11 2.77 -1.10 -1.60
CA THR A 11 2.83 0.35 -1.69
C THR A 11 4.14 0.80 -2.33
N LYS A 12 5.25 0.18 -1.95
CA LYS A 12 6.55 0.49 -2.54
C LYS A 12 6.55 0.26 -4.04
N ILE A 13 6.06 -0.90 -4.46
CA ILE A 13 6.03 -1.25 -5.88
C ILE A 13 5.17 -0.27 -6.66
N TYR A 14 4.01 0.07 -6.12
CA TYR A 14 3.11 1.02 -6.74
C TYR A 14 3.77 2.38 -6.92
N LEU A 15 4.43 2.86 -5.88
CA LEU A 15 5.04 4.18 -5.87
C LEU A 15 6.29 4.27 -6.76
N GLU A 16 6.98 3.17 -6.95
CA GLU A 16 8.14 3.14 -7.83
C GLU A 16 7.78 3.48 -9.27
N ASN A 17 6.56 3.17 -9.66
CA ASN A 17 6.09 3.42 -11.03
C ASN A 17 5.37 4.75 -11.18
N LYS A 18 5.31 5.54 -10.12
CA LYS A 18 4.59 6.79 -10.14
C LYS A 18 5.53 7.95 -9.86
N LYS A 19 5.36 9.04 -10.60
CA LYS A 19 6.18 10.25 -10.42
C LYS A 19 5.38 11.33 -9.73
N GLY A 20 6.07 12.23 -9.05
CA GLY A 20 5.44 13.38 -8.42
C GLY A 20 4.62 13.03 -7.20
N LEU A 21 5.16 12.16 -6.37
CA LEU A 21 4.45 11.71 -5.17
C LEU A 21 4.59 12.68 -4.01
N ASN A 22 3.56 12.75 -3.19
CA ASN A 22 3.63 13.47 -1.93
C ASN A 22 3.26 12.50 -0.80
N LYS A 23 3.35 13.00 0.44
CA LYS A 23 3.09 12.18 1.61
C LYS A 23 1.68 11.61 1.64
N MET A 24 0.72 12.39 1.18
CA MET A 24 -0.67 11.96 1.17
C MET A 24 -0.88 10.77 0.24
N ASP A 25 -0.23 10.80 -0.92
CA ASP A 25 -0.32 9.68 -1.85
C ASP A 25 0.21 8.40 -1.23
N VAL A 26 1.31 8.49 -0.49
CA VAL A 26 1.89 7.33 0.18
C VAL A 26 0.92 6.77 1.21
N LEU A 27 0.37 7.62 2.05
CA LEU A 27 -0.56 7.19 3.09
C LEU A 27 -1.83 6.58 2.51
N LEU A 28 -2.38 7.20 1.48
CA LEU A 28 -3.60 6.70 0.86
C LEU A 28 -3.38 5.36 0.19
N SER A 29 -2.24 5.19 -0.47
CA SER A 29 -1.91 3.92 -1.11
C SER A 29 -1.77 2.81 -0.08
N TYR A 30 -1.07 3.08 1.00
CA TYR A 30 -0.89 2.11 2.06
C TYR A 30 -2.22 1.68 2.66
N LYS A 31 -3.07 2.65 2.98
CA LYS A 31 -4.39 2.37 3.54
C LYS A 31 -5.24 1.54 2.58
N TYR A 32 -5.18 1.87 1.31
CA TYR A 32 -5.93 1.16 0.29
C TYR A 32 -5.52 -0.31 0.24
N PHE A 33 -4.22 -0.56 0.16
CA PHE A 33 -3.73 -1.92 0.07
C PHE A 33 -4.03 -2.71 1.34
N LEU A 34 -3.84 -2.09 2.49
CA LEU A 34 -4.12 -2.75 3.76
C LEU A 34 -5.59 -3.15 3.86
N LYS A 35 -6.47 -2.26 3.47
CA LYS A 35 -7.91 -2.54 3.49
C LYS A 35 -8.26 -3.69 2.57
N GLN A 36 -7.68 -3.72 1.37
CA GLN A 36 -7.94 -4.80 0.42
C GLN A 36 -7.49 -6.15 0.99
N LEU A 37 -6.34 -6.17 1.62
CA LEU A 37 -5.83 -7.38 2.22
C LEU A 37 -6.71 -7.87 3.36
N GLU A 38 -7.20 -6.95 4.18
CA GLU A 38 -8.08 -7.30 5.28
C GLU A 38 -9.41 -7.87 4.80
N GLU A 39 -9.92 -7.35 3.71
CA GLU A 39 -11.20 -7.83 3.17
C GLU A 39 -11.08 -9.16 2.45
N LYS A 40 -9.99 -9.37 1.73
CA LYS A 40 -9.83 -10.56 0.90
C LYS A 40 -9.04 -11.68 1.55
N TRP A 41 -8.34 -11.37 2.57
CA TRP A 41 -7.38 -12.30 3.17
C TRP A 41 -7.80 -12.72 4.56
N ILE A 42 -8.94 -13.23 4.66
CA ILE A 42 -9.46 -13.68 5.96
C ILE A 42 -9.04 -15.11 6.24
#